data_36dbd7d6aeb26f0282f43914fea8e385
#
_entry.id   36dbd7d6aeb26f0282f43914fea8e385
#
_cell.length_a   1.000
_cell.length_b   1.000
_cell.length_c   1.000
_cell.angle_alpha   90.00
_cell.angle_beta   90.00
_cell.angle_gamma   90.00
#
_symmetry.space_group_name_H-M   'P 1'
#
loop_
_entity.id
_entity.type
_entity.pdbx_description
1 polymer ?
#
loop_
_entity_poly.entity_id
_entity_poly.type
_entity_poly.pdbx_seq_one_letter_code
_entity_poly.pdbx_strand_id
1 'polypeptide(L)'
;ENLPAVIHVSARAVASHALSIFGDHSDVYACRQTGFAMLASSSVQEVMDLAAVAHLSAIKGRVPFLHFFDGFRTSHEVDKISVWDYEDLADMLDMEAVRKFRDNALNPNRPVQRGTAQNPDIFFQAREASNVFYNALPAIVEEYMDKVNQKIGSDYGLFNYYGAPDAEHIIIAMGSVCCTIEETIDYLNARGGKYGLVKVRLYRPFCADKLIAAIPETVKSISVLDRTKEPGALGEPLHLDVVLALKGSKFDQIPVYSGRYGLGSKDTQPADIIAVYKNAENGGVKPKFTLSIVDDVTNLSLPVGENPDTAPEGTTSCKFWGLGADGTVGANKNSIKIIGDHTDMYAQGYFSYDSKKSGGVTVSHLRFGKKPIKSTYFINKADFVACHNPSYIGKYDMVSDLKPGGTFLLNCPWTDEELETHLPGDVKRYIAENNIKLYTIDAISIGRELGLGGRVNTVLQAAFFKLANIIPIDEAVKYMKDAATKSYGAKGDAIVKMNHDAIDKGVECVREVKVPDSWKNATGKFEHPKAEGNDKELVDYVNNILIPVNAQKGDKLPVSAFSGREDGTFPLGSAAYEKRGIAVDVPCWKPENCIQCNFCSYDCPHAVIRPFLLTEEE
;
A
#
# COMPACT_ATOMS: atom_id res chain seq x y z
N GLU A 1 -31.13 -10.36 -13.10
CA GLU A 1 -31.82 -11.60 -12.67
C GLU A 1 -32.19 -11.61 -11.18
N ASN A 2 -31.77 -10.59 -10.40
CA ASN A 2 -31.99 -10.49 -8.95
C ASN A 2 -31.54 -11.75 -8.19
N LEU A 3 -30.33 -12.19 -8.47
CA LEU A 3 -29.67 -13.31 -7.82
C LEU A 3 -28.57 -12.80 -6.88
N PRO A 4 -28.48 -13.33 -5.66
CA PRO A 4 -27.42 -12.96 -4.74
C PRO A 4 -26.07 -13.49 -5.21
N ALA A 5 -25.06 -12.65 -5.13
CA ALA A 5 -23.65 -13.00 -5.33
C ALA A 5 -22.80 -11.97 -4.61
N VAL A 6 -21.60 -12.34 -4.21
CA VAL A 6 -20.60 -11.39 -3.68
C VAL A 6 -19.28 -11.62 -4.37
N ILE A 7 -18.69 -10.55 -4.88
CA ILE A 7 -17.34 -10.54 -5.41
C ILE A 7 -16.52 -9.63 -4.51
N HIS A 8 -15.52 -10.19 -3.84
CA HIS A 8 -14.54 -9.42 -3.08
C HIS A 8 -13.45 -8.93 -4.01
N VAL A 9 -13.26 -7.61 -4.09
CA VAL A 9 -12.37 -6.96 -5.05
C VAL A 9 -11.26 -6.21 -4.34
N SER A 10 -10.03 -6.64 -4.57
CA SER A 10 -8.83 -5.84 -4.30
C SER A 10 -8.65 -4.86 -5.45
N ALA A 11 -9.17 -3.64 -5.30
CA ALA A 11 -9.31 -2.66 -6.39
C ALA A 11 -7.97 -2.30 -7.03
N ARG A 12 -7.92 -2.26 -8.36
CA ARG A 12 -6.71 -2.07 -9.17
C ARG A 12 -6.86 -0.97 -10.21
N ALA A 13 -5.73 -0.38 -10.58
CA ALA A 13 -5.66 0.55 -11.69
C ALA A 13 -6.00 -0.14 -13.02
N VAL A 14 -6.88 0.47 -13.82
CA VAL A 14 -7.13 0.05 -15.20
C VAL A 14 -6.00 0.60 -16.09
N ALA A 15 -5.43 -0.28 -16.92
CA ALA A 15 -4.37 0.12 -17.85
C ALA A 15 -4.85 1.22 -18.81
N SER A 16 -4.02 2.24 -19.01
CA SER A 16 -4.26 3.30 -19.99
C SER A 16 -2.99 3.56 -20.82
N HIS A 17 -2.17 4.55 -20.47
CA HIS A 17 -0.87 4.79 -21.13
C HIS A 17 0.17 3.73 -20.78
N ALA A 18 0.02 3.05 -19.65
CA ALA A 18 0.88 1.96 -19.19
C ALA A 18 0.08 1.00 -18.30
N LEU A 19 0.60 -0.22 -18.10
CA LEU A 19 0.12 -1.12 -17.08
C LEU A 19 0.65 -0.69 -15.71
N SER A 20 -0.27 -0.49 -14.75
CA SER A 20 0.08 -0.46 -13.33
C SER A 20 -0.57 -1.64 -12.63
N ILE A 21 0.23 -2.48 -11.96
CA ILE A 21 -0.29 -3.59 -11.14
C ILE A 21 -0.83 -3.11 -9.80
N PHE A 22 -0.58 -1.85 -9.46
CA PHE A 22 -0.96 -1.26 -8.18
C PHE A 22 -2.42 -0.80 -8.15
N GLY A 23 -2.88 -0.38 -6.97
CA GLY A 23 -4.29 -0.14 -6.72
C GLY A 23 -4.74 1.30 -6.93
N ASP A 24 -5.93 1.44 -7.46
CA ASP A 24 -6.83 2.58 -7.34
C ASP A 24 -8.27 2.10 -7.57
N HIS A 25 -9.24 3.01 -7.67
CA HIS A 25 -10.65 2.64 -7.78
C HIS A 25 -11.18 2.64 -9.23
N SER A 26 -10.32 2.72 -10.24
CA SER A 26 -10.77 2.83 -11.63
C SER A 26 -11.51 1.59 -12.13
N ASP A 27 -11.13 0.39 -11.70
CA ASP A 27 -11.81 -0.86 -12.05
C ASP A 27 -13.21 -0.95 -11.45
N VAL A 28 -13.36 -0.68 -10.14
CA VAL A 28 -14.66 -0.72 -9.47
C VAL A 28 -15.57 0.41 -9.94
N TYR A 29 -15.05 1.60 -10.19
CA TYR A 29 -15.83 2.69 -10.79
C TYR A 29 -16.31 2.35 -12.21
N ALA A 30 -15.52 1.62 -13.00
CA ALA A 30 -15.96 1.14 -14.32
C ALA A 30 -17.17 0.19 -14.19
N CYS A 31 -17.31 -0.50 -13.07
CA CYS A 31 -18.43 -1.41 -12.80
C CYS A 31 -19.68 -0.75 -12.19
N ARG A 32 -19.66 0.56 -11.86
CA ARG A 32 -20.75 1.24 -11.15
C ARG A 32 -22.11 1.22 -11.88
N GLN A 33 -22.11 0.95 -13.18
CA GLN A 33 -23.33 0.91 -14.02
C GLN A 33 -23.89 -0.51 -14.20
N THR A 34 -23.23 -1.54 -13.66
CA THR A 34 -23.60 -2.94 -13.90
C THR A 34 -24.79 -3.43 -13.08
N GLY A 35 -25.18 -2.66 -12.04
CA GLY A 35 -26.27 -3.04 -11.13
C GLY A 35 -25.81 -3.84 -9.92
N PHE A 36 -24.52 -4.03 -9.71
CA PHE A 36 -24.00 -4.51 -8.44
C PHE A 36 -24.13 -3.43 -7.37
N ALA A 37 -24.55 -3.82 -6.16
CA ALA A 37 -24.33 -2.99 -4.99
C ALA A 37 -22.83 -2.89 -4.71
N MET A 38 -22.37 -1.73 -4.25
CA MET A 38 -20.94 -1.47 -4.06
C MET A 38 -20.68 -1.06 -2.61
N LEU A 39 -19.96 -1.89 -1.89
CA LEU A 39 -19.61 -1.71 -0.47
C LEU A 39 -18.09 -1.57 -0.32
N ALA A 40 -17.64 -0.44 0.23
CA ALA A 40 -16.24 -0.11 0.43
C ALA A 40 -15.79 -0.39 1.87
N SER A 41 -14.60 -0.95 2.05
CA SER A 41 -13.92 -1.12 3.33
C SER A 41 -12.65 -0.29 3.41
N SER A 42 -12.36 0.29 4.58
CA SER A 42 -11.23 1.19 4.81
C SER A 42 -10.02 0.51 5.47
N SER A 43 -10.21 -0.60 6.18
CA SER A 43 -9.17 -1.32 6.92
C SER A 43 -9.31 -2.83 6.79
N VAL A 44 -8.30 -3.58 7.24
CA VAL A 44 -8.33 -5.05 7.24
C VAL A 44 -9.47 -5.57 8.13
N GLN A 45 -9.72 -4.94 9.29
CA GLN A 45 -10.87 -5.28 10.15
C GLN A 45 -12.20 -5.03 9.43
N GLU A 46 -12.36 -3.87 8.77
CA GLU A 46 -13.57 -3.59 8.00
C GLU A 46 -13.79 -4.58 6.85
N VAL A 47 -12.72 -5.07 6.22
CA VAL A 47 -12.84 -6.12 5.18
C VAL A 47 -13.45 -7.39 5.76
N MET A 48 -13.01 -7.82 6.95
CA MET A 48 -13.57 -8.99 7.64
C MET A 48 -15.04 -8.79 7.99
N ASP A 49 -15.39 -7.66 8.57
CA ASP A 49 -16.72 -7.39 9.12
C ASP A 49 -17.75 -7.09 8.03
N LEU A 50 -17.39 -6.23 7.07
CA LEU A 50 -18.28 -5.85 5.98
C LEU A 50 -18.44 -6.96 4.92
N ALA A 51 -17.54 -7.95 4.88
CA ALA A 51 -17.77 -9.16 4.10
C ALA A 51 -19.02 -9.90 4.57
N ALA A 52 -19.22 -10.04 5.89
CA ALA A 52 -20.43 -10.62 6.45
C ALA A 52 -21.67 -9.80 6.04
N VAL A 53 -21.62 -8.46 6.18
CA VAL A 53 -22.71 -7.57 5.75
C VAL A 53 -23.03 -7.75 4.26
N ALA A 54 -22.02 -7.82 3.38
CA ALA A 54 -22.21 -8.00 1.94
C ALA A 54 -22.94 -9.31 1.61
N HIS A 55 -22.51 -10.44 2.21
CA HIS A 55 -23.15 -11.74 1.98
C HIS A 55 -24.57 -11.80 2.49
N LEU A 56 -24.81 -11.36 3.72
CA LEU A 56 -26.12 -11.37 4.33
C LEU A 56 -27.10 -10.46 3.59
N SER A 57 -26.64 -9.27 3.21
CA SER A 57 -27.45 -8.30 2.45
C SER A 57 -27.72 -8.78 1.02
N ALA A 58 -26.77 -9.42 0.36
CA ALA A 58 -26.98 -9.98 -0.99
C ALA A 58 -28.08 -11.04 -0.98
N ILE A 59 -28.07 -11.95 0.00
CA ILE A 59 -29.05 -13.01 0.13
C ILE A 59 -30.45 -12.43 0.37
N LYS A 60 -30.59 -11.54 1.34
CA LYS A 60 -31.88 -10.94 1.70
C LYS A 60 -32.39 -9.97 0.63
N GLY A 61 -31.51 -9.10 0.13
CA GLY A 61 -31.84 -8.04 -0.83
C GLY A 61 -31.93 -8.51 -2.28
N ARG A 62 -31.46 -9.72 -2.61
CA ARG A 62 -31.45 -10.29 -3.97
C ARG A 62 -30.73 -9.39 -4.99
N VAL A 63 -29.68 -8.71 -4.57
CA VAL A 63 -28.82 -7.85 -5.38
C VAL A 63 -27.37 -8.33 -5.19
N PRO A 64 -26.60 -8.53 -6.27
CA PRO A 64 -25.21 -8.93 -6.13
C PRO A 64 -24.36 -7.75 -5.63
N PHE A 65 -23.28 -8.06 -4.89
CA PHE A 65 -22.36 -7.08 -4.31
C PHE A 65 -20.98 -7.15 -4.90
N LEU A 66 -20.40 -5.99 -5.19
CA LEU A 66 -18.97 -5.75 -5.23
C LEU A 66 -18.56 -5.20 -3.86
N HIS A 67 -17.99 -6.06 -3.01
CA HIS A 67 -17.35 -5.64 -1.78
C HIS A 67 -15.88 -5.38 -2.09
N PHE A 68 -15.44 -4.13 -2.03
CA PHE A 68 -14.11 -3.74 -2.46
C PHE A 68 -13.31 -3.01 -1.38
N PHE A 69 -12.02 -3.10 -1.52
CA PHE A 69 -11.02 -2.47 -0.67
C PHE A 69 -9.77 -2.16 -1.50
N ASP A 70 -8.88 -1.33 -0.97
CA ASP A 70 -7.75 -0.85 -1.73
C ASP A 70 -6.71 -1.94 -2.01
N GLY A 71 -6.47 -2.19 -3.29
CA GLY A 71 -5.37 -3.04 -3.75
C GLY A 71 -4.01 -2.46 -3.40
N PHE A 72 -3.05 -3.33 -3.05
CA PHE A 72 -1.70 -2.97 -2.58
C PHE A 72 -1.63 -2.04 -1.35
N ARG A 73 -2.76 -1.64 -0.79
CA ARG A 73 -2.85 -1.04 0.54
C ARG A 73 -3.50 -2.04 1.47
N THR A 74 -4.80 -1.99 1.65
CA THR A 74 -5.54 -2.92 2.52
C THR A 74 -5.27 -4.39 2.17
N SER A 75 -5.15 -4.75 0.88
CA SER A 75 -4.90 -6.13 0.45
C SER A 75 -3.49 -6.65 0.77
N HIS A 76 -2.52 -5.78 1.01
CA HIS A 76 -1.14 -6.12 1.35
C HIS A 76 -0.77 -5.71 2.77
N GLU A 77 -1.70 -5.15 3.51
CA GLU A 77 -1.55 -4.86 4.92
C GLU A 77 -1.66 -6.16 5.73
N VAL A 78 -0.80 -6.29 6.72
CA VAL A 78 -0.89 -7.32 7.75
C VAL A 78 -1.21 -6.61 9.05
N ASP A 79 -2.32 -6.98 9.67
CA ASP A 79 -2.81 -6.34 10.87
C ASP A 79 -3.33 -7.38 11.87
N LYS A 80 -3.44 -6.98 13.13
CA LYS A 80 -4.10 -7.77 14.16
C LYS A 80 -5.58 -7.45 14.16
N ILE A 81 -6.42 -8.44 13.80
CA ILE A 81 -7.86 -8.28 13.71
C ILE A 81 -8.60 -9.28 14.59
N SER A 82 -9.84 -8.95 14.94
CA SER A 82 -10.82 -9.89 15.49
C SER A 82 -11.49 -10.65 14.36
N VAL A 83 -11.73 -11.94 14.58
CA VAL A 83 -12.39 -12.82 13.62
C VAL A 83 -13.73 -13.29 14.16
N TRP A 84 -14.66 -13.59 13.26
CA TRP A 84 -15.99 -14.10 13.57
C TRP A 84 -15.95 -15.55 14.05
N ASP A 85 -16.83 -15.88 15.01
CA ASP A 85 -17.24 -17.26 15.24
C ASP A 85 -18.32 -17.65 14.23
N TYR A 86 -18.31 -18.92 13.81
CA TYR A 86 -19.28 -19.42 12.81
C TYR A 86 -20.71 -19.37 13.35
N GLU A 87 -20.91 -19.54 14.64
CA GLU A 87 -22.19 -19.43 15.31
C GLU A 87 -22.78 -18.03 15.17
N ASP A 88 -21.99 -16.97 15.33
CA ASP A 88 -22.42 -15.59 15.14
C ASP A 88 -22.89 -15.30 13.71
N LEU A 89 -22.16 -15.82 12.73
CA LEU A 89 -22.57 -15.70 11.32
C LEU A 89 -23.87 -16.46 11.04
N ALA A 90 -24.02 -17.66 11.61
CA ALA A 90 -25.24 -18.47 11.46
C ALA A 90 -26.47 -17.79 12.07
N ASP A 91 -26.31 -17.15 13.24
CA ASP A 91 -27.40 -16.43 13.93
C ASP A 91 -27.93 -15.23 13.13
N MET A 92 -27.05 -14.56 12.38
CA MET A 92 -27.43 -13.41 11.56
C MET A 92 -28.08 -13.81 10.22
N LEU A 93 -27.96 -15.07 9.80
CA LEU A 93 -28.42 -15.54 8.49
C LEU A 93 -29.94 -15.65 8.41
N ASP A 94 -30.54 -14.97 7.44
CA ASP A 94 -31.96 -15.11 7.12
C ASP A 94 -32.21 -16.42 6.34
N MET A 95 -32.61 -17.48 7.08
CA MET A 95 -32.84 -18.80 6.51
C MET A 95 -34.06 -18.86 5.60
N GLU A 96 -35.02 -17.92 5.72
CA GLU A 96 -36.12 -17.83 4.78
C GLU A 96 -35.65 -17.28 3.43
N ALA A 97 -34.79 -16.25 3.45
CA ALA A 97 -34.16 -15.72 2.24
C ALA A 97 -33.29 -16.78 1.55
N VAL A 98 -32.54 -17.60 2.32
CA VAL A 98 -31.77 -18.73 1.78
C VAL A 98 -32.68 -19.76 1.11
N ARG A 99 -33.81 -20.12 1.73
CA ARG A 99 -34.79 -21.04 1.11
C ARG A 99 -35.35 -20.46 -0.17
N LYS A 100 -35.79 -19.19 -0.18
CA LYS A 100 -36.27 -18.49 -1.38
C LYS A 100 -35.22 -18.48 -2.50
N PHE A 101 -33.95 -18.26 -2.15
CA PHE A 101 -32.87 -18.32 -3.13
C PHE A 101 -32.74 -19.73 -3.73
N ARG A 102 -32.72 -20.77 -2.91
CA ARG A 102 -32.65 -22.18 -3.35
C ARG A 102 -33.86 -22.57 -4.18
N ASP A 103 -35.05 -22.11 -3.81
CA ASP A 103 -36.28 -22.38 -4.56
C ASP A 103 -36.28 -21.68 -5.93
N ASN A 104 -35.56 -20.59 -6.07
CA ASN A 104 -35.36 -19.90 -7.35
C ASN A 104 -34.26 -20.52 -8.23
N ALA A 105 -33.51 -21.51 -7.75
CA ALA A 105 -32.56 -22.23 -8.58
C ALA A 105 -33.22 -22.96 -9.72
N LEU A 106 -32.48 -23.14 -10.83
CA LEU A 106 -32.96 -23.98 -11.95
C LEU A 106 -33.11 -25.44 -11.49
N ASN A 107 -34.34 -25.96 -11.51
CA ASN A 107 -34.66 -27.29 -11.02
C ASN A 107 -35.64 -27.97 -11.97
N PRO A 108 -35.33 -29.18 -12.46
CA PRO A 108 -36.22 -29.93 -13.39
C PRO A 108 -37.63 -30.17 -12.80
N ASN A 109 -37.74 -30.31 -11.47
CA ASN A 109 -39.04 -30.54 -10.82
C ASN A 109 -39.88 -29.26 -10.66
N ARG A 110 -39.24 -28.08 -10.80
CA ARG A 110 -39.84 -26.74 -10.76
C ARG A 110 -39.22 -25.90 -11.87
N PRO A 111 -39.53 -26.18 -13.14
CA PRO A 111 -38.86 -25.52 -14.25
C PRO A 111 -39.25 -24.05 -14.31
N VAL A 112 -38.22 -23.19 -14.48
CA VAL A 112 -38.39 -21.76 -14.74
C VAL A 112 -37.51 -21.36 -15.91
N GLN A 113 -37.93 -20.33 -16.64
CA GLN A 113 -37.15 -19.77 -17.75
C GLN A 113 -36.78 -18.34 -17.42
N ARG A 114 -35.51 -17.98 -17.60
CA ARG A 114 -34.97 -16.63 -17.38
C ARG A 114 -34.10 -16.26 -18.57
N GLY A 115 -33.83 -14.94 -18.71
CA GLY A 115 -32.87 -14.43 -19.69
C GLY A 115 -33.37 -14.52 -21.12
N THR A 116 -34.68 -14.49 -21.35
CA THR A 116 -35.26 -14.43 -22.70
C THR A 116 -34.95 -13.08 -23.35
N ALA A 117 -34.89 -13.07 -24.70
CA ALA A 117 -34.79 -11.83 -25.45
C ALA A 117 -36.07 -11.00 -25.28
N GLN A 118 -35.90 -9.71 -25.10
CA GLN A 118 -37.00 -8.74 -24.97
C GLN A 118 -36.87 -7.68 -26.07
N ASN A 119 -37.99 -7.32 -26.69
CA ASN A 119 -38.04 -6.28 -27.70
C ASN A 119 -38.14 -4.88 -27.05
N PRO A 120 -37.93 -3.79 -27.84
CA PRO A 120 -37.92 -2.42 -27.34
C PRO A 120 -39.20 -1.99 -26.61
N ASP A 121 -40.33 -2.61 -26.91
CA ASP A 121 -41.66 -2.31 -26.32
C ASP A 121 -41.80 -2.74 -24.85
N ILE A 122 -40.97 -3.66 -24.37
CA ILE A 122 -41.07 -4.20 -22.98
C ILE A 122 -39.78 -4.13 -22.17
N PHE A 123 -38.61 -4.03 -22.81
CA PHE A 123 -37.32 -4.10 -22.13
C PHE A 123 -37.17 -3.01 -21.07
N PHE A 124 -37.59 -1.77 -21.37
CA PHE A 124 -37.47 -0.65 -20.46
C PHE A 124 -38.34 -0.86 -19.19
N GLN A 125 -39.59 -1.24 -19.36
CA GLN A 125 -40.49 -1.51 -18.24
C GLN A 125 -39.94 -2.65 -17.35
N ALA A 126 -39.41 -3.70 -17.95
CA ALA A 126 -38.79 -4.80 -17.22
C ALA A 126 -37.54 -4.35 -16.43
N ARG A 127 -36.75 -3.43 -16.96
CA ARG A 127 -35.62 -2.81 -16.24
C ARG A 127 -36.09 -1.98 -15.05
N GLU A 128 -37.11 -1.14 -15.23
CA GLU A 128 -37.66 -0.31 -14.16
C GLU A 128 -38.31 -1.13 -13.04
N ALA A 129 -38.91 -2.27 -13.34
CA ALA A 129 -39.46 -3.17 -12.34
C ALA A 129 -38.45 -3.64 -11.28
N SER A 130 -37.17 -3.62 -11.58
CA SER A 130 -36.09 -3.99 -10.63
C SER A 130 -35.82 -2.90 -9.56
N ASN A 131 -36.33 -1.67 -9.72
CA ASN A 131 -36.08 -0.55 -8.80
C ASN A 131 -36.51 -0.86 -7.37
N VAL A 132 -37.54 -1.69 -7.18
CA VAL A 132 -38.01 -2.10 -5.84
C VAL A 132 -36.93 -2.76 -5.00
N PHE A 133 -36.01 -3.51 -5.63
CA PHE A 133 -34.90 -4.16 -4.94
C PHE A 133 -33.82 -3.16 -4.54
N TYR A 134 -33.47 -2.23 -5.44
CA TYR A 134 -32.46 -1.21 -5.18
C TYR A 134 -32.91 -0.19 -4.14
N ASN A 135 -34.20 0.17 -4.14
CA ASN A 135 -34.79 1.09 -3.15
C ASN A 135 -34.86 0.48 -1.75
N ALA A 136 -35.06 -0.84 -1.64
CA ALA A 136 -35.09 -1.54 -0.35
C ALA A 136 -33.68 -1.82 0.21
N LEU A 137 -32.65 -1.86 -0.64
CA LEU A 137 -31.35 -2.37 -0.28
C LEU A 137 -30.62 -1.55 0.82
N PRO A 138 -30.62 -0.21 0.82
CA PRO A 138 -29.98 0.56 1.88
C PRO A 138 -30.44 0.18 3.29
N ALA A 139 -31.75 0.03 3.51
CA ALA A 139 -32.30 -0.39 4.79
C ALA A 139 -31.88 -1.82 5.19
N ILE A 140 -31.77 -2.73 4.22
CA ILE A 140 -31.27 -4.10 4.45
C ILE A 140 -29.79 -4.08 4.87
N VAL A 141 -28.98 -3.25 4.22
CA VAL A 141 -27.56 -3.10 4.56
C VAL A 141 -27.41 -2.52 5.97
N GLU A 142 -28.19 -1.48 6.31
CA GLU A 142 -28.20 -0.93 7.67
C GLU A 142 -28.60 -1.96 8.71
N GLU A 143 -29.65 -2.75 8.46
CA GLU A 143 -30.07 -3.83 9.37
C GLU A 143 -28.91 -4.81 9.68
N TYR A 144 -28.13 -5.19 8.67
CA TYR A 144 -27.01 -6.09 8.89
C TYR A 144 -25.77 -5.38 9.48
N MET A 145 -25.54 -4.12 9.18
CA MET A 145 -24.54 -3.32 9.89
C MET A 145 -24.90 -3.22 11.39
N ASP A 146 -26.16 -2.96 11.73
CA ASP A 146 -26.61 -2.91 13.12
C ASP A 146 -26.44 -4.25 13.85
N LYS A 147 -26.74 -5.37 13.20
CA LYS A 147 -26.50 -6.71 13.78
C LYS A 147 -25.02 -6.96 14.03
N VAL A 148 -24.16 -6.58 13.09
CA VAL A 148 -22.69 -6.65 13.24
C VAL A 148 -22.24 -5.75 14.39
N ASN A 149 -22.69 -4.49 14.42
CA ASN A 149 -22.36 -3.53 15.48
C ASN A 149 -22.72 -4.07 16.88
N GLN A 150 -23.90 -4.70 17.02
CA GLN A 150 -24.33 -5.32 18.28
C GLN A 150 -23.45 -6.50 18.72
N LYS A 151 -22.94 -7.28 17.76
CA LYS A 151 -22.11 -8.47 18.03
C LYS A 151 -20.67 -8.11 18.44
N ILE A 152 -20.06 -7.12 17.77
CA ILE A 152 -18.64 -6.80 17.93
C ILE A 152 -18.36 -5.43 18.56
N GLY A 153 -19.39 -4.64 18.86
CA GLY A 153 -19.22 -3.31 19.47
C GLY A 153 -18.68 -2.26 18.50
N SER A 154 -18.95 -2.39 17.20
CA SER A 154 -18.62 -1.42 16.17
C SER A 154 -19.74 -0.39 15.96
N ASP A 155 -19.52 0.56 15.02
CA ASP A 155 -20.46 1.65 14.71
C ASP A 155 -20.71 1.80 13.19
N TYR A 156 -20.63 0.71 12.43
CA TYR A 156 -20.81 0.75 10.99
C TYR A 156 -22.17 1.31 10.57
N GLY A 157 -22.15 2.24 9.62
CA GLY A 157 -23.30 2.81 8.94
C GLY A 157 -23.00 2.98 7.45
N LEU A 158 -24.02 3.29 6.63
CA LEU A 158 -23.85 3.53 5.19
C LEU A 158 -22.85 4.68 4.94
N PHE A 159 -22.92 5.70 5.79
CA PHE A 159 -22.00 6.82 5.90
C PHE A 159 -21.69 7.04 7.38
N ASN A 160 -20.43 7.16 7.75
CA ASN A 160 -20.04 7.47 9.12
C ASN A 160 -19.30 8.79 9.18
N TYR A 161 -19.72 9.63 10.11
CA TYR A 161 -19.01 10.85 10.45
C TYR A 161 -17.91 10.58 11.47
N TYR A 162 -16.75 11.22 11.28
CA TYR A 162 -15.63 11.23 12.21
C TYR A 162 -15.04 12.64 12.33
N GLY A 163 -14.78 13.12 13.53
CA GLY A 163 -14.11 14.41 13.76
C GLY A 163 -14.81 15.32 14.75
N ALA A 164 -14.54 16.62 14.66
CA ALA A 164 -15.14 17.61 15.55
C ALA A 164 -16.67 17.70 15.33
N PRO A 165 -17.49 17.70 16.40
CA PRO A 165 -18.95 17.80 16.25
C PRO A 165 -19.40 19.13 15.62
N ASP A 166 -18.57 20.14 15.70
CA ASP A 166 -18.75 21.47 15.13
C ASP A 166 -17.79 21.74 13.95
N ALA A 167 -17.46 20.72 13.18
CA ALA A 167 -16.56 20.84 12.05
C ALA A 167 -17.07 21.85 11.02
N GLU A 168 -16.14 22.71 10.56
CA GLU A 168 -16.40 23.71 9.52
C GLU A 168 -15.98 23.24 8.13
N HIS A 169 -14.98 22.36 8.06
CA HIS A 169 -14.47 21.79 6.83
C HIS A 169 -14.40 20.28 6.95
N ILE A 170 -15.02 19.60 5.99
CA ILE A 170 -15.03 18.14 5.98
C ILE A 170 -14.47 17.57 4.67
N ILE A 171 -13.95 16.36 4.77
CA ILE A 171 -13.62 15.51 3.61
C ILE A 171 -14.71 14.44 3.49
N ILE A 172 -15.06 14.06 2.26
CA ILE A 172 -15.84 12.87 1.95
C ILE A 172 -14.96 11.95 1.13
N ALA A 173 -14.76 10.72 1.59
CA ALA A 173 -13.89 9.74 0.93
C ALA A 173 -14.33 8.30 1.22
N MET A 174 -13.75 7.33 0.50
CA MET A 174 -13.91 5.90 0.76
C MET A 174 -12.58 5.17 0.59
N GLY A 175 -12.50 3.96 1.16
CA GLY A 175 -11.27 3.16 1.14
C GLY A 175 -10.25 3.56 2.20
N SER A 176 -9.02 3.09 2.05
CA SER A 176 -7.97 3.15 3.08
C SER A 176 -7.54 4.58 3.45
N VAL A 177 -7.68 5.55 2.57
CA VAL A 177 -7.37 6.96 2.88
C VAL A 177 -8.17 7.50 4.06
N CYS A 178 -9.35 6.94 4.34
CA CYS A 178 -10.16 7.34 5.49
C CYS A 178 -9.40 7.19 6.81
N CYS A 179 -8.58 6.13 6.96
CA CYS A 179 -7.76 5.95 8.16
C CYS A 179 -6.66 7.02 8.28
N THR A 180 -5.97 7.37 7.19
CA THR A 180 -5.01 8.49 7.17
C THR A 180 -5.69 9.82 7.50
N ILE A 181 -6.92 10.05 6.98
CA ILE A 181 -7.68 11.26 7.27
C ILE A 181 -8.07 11.33 8.74
N GLU A 182 -8.56 10.23 9.33
CA GLU A 182 -8.88 10.16 10.76
C GLU A 182 -7.69 10.50 11.64
N GLU A 183 -6.53 9.89 11.37
CA GLU A 183 -5.29 10.17 12.12
C GLU A 183 -4.87 11.64 11.98
N THR A 184 -5.02 12.21 10.78
CA THR A 184 -4.72 13.63 10.53
C THR A 184 -5.70 14.55 11.25
N ILE A 185 -7.00 14.20 11.29
CA ILE A 185 -8.03 14.93 12.05
C ILE A 185 -7.71 14.91 13.54
N ASP A 186 -7.34 13.77 14.10
CA ASP A 186 -6.94 13.64 15.50
C ASP A 186 -5.77 14.60 15.82
N TYR A 187 -4.77 14.63 14.94
CA TYR A 187 -3.62 15.53 15.06
C TYR A 187 -4.02 17.01 15.00
N LEU A 188 -4.88 17.40 14.06
CA LEU A 188 -5.29 18.79 13.85
C LEU A 188 -6.27 19.27 14.94
N ASN A 189 -7.28 18.46 15.27
CA ASN A 189 -8.32 18.84 16.24
C ASN A 189 -7.77 18.93 17.65
N ALA A 190 -6.76 18.09 18.00
CA ALA A 190 -6.01 18.25 19.25
C ALA A 190 -5.28 19.62 19.37
N ARG A 191 -5.13 20.34 18.25
CA ARG A 191 -4.49 21.67 18.16
C ARG A 191 -5.51 22.79 17.91
N GLY A 192 -6.80 22.52 18.15
CA GLY A 192 -7.87 23.50 18.02
C GLY A 192 -8.52 23.57 16.63
N GLY A 193 -8.23 22.62 15.75
CA GLY A 193 -8.90 22.51 14.44
C GLY A 193 -10.37 22.10 14.57
N LYS A 194 -11.14 22.35 13.50
CA LYS A 194 -12.57 22.00 13.39
C LYS A 194 -12.81 21.24 12.08
N TYR A 195 -12.24 20.03 12.02
CA TYR A 195 -12.22 19.21 10.83
C TYR A 195 -12.97 17.91 11.04
N GLY A 196 -13.52 17.40 9.95
CA GLY A 196 -14.23 16.14 9.96
C GLY A 196 -14.12 15.37 8.64
N LEU A 197 -14.55 14.13 8.71
CA LEU A 197 -14.60 13.17 7.60
C LEU A 197 -15.98 12.53 7.58
N VAL A 198 -16.55 12.36 6.38
CA VAL A 198 -17.62 11.41 6.15
C VAL A 198 -17.06 10.24 5.34
N LYS A 199 -17.04 9.06 5.95
CA LYS A 199 -16.65 7.80 5.30
C LYS A 199 -17.83 7.24 4.53
N VAL A 200 -17.64 6.95 3.24
CA VAL A 200 -18.63 6.29 2.39
C VAL A 200 -18.37 4.79 2.42
N ARG A 201 -19.36 4.01 2.91
CA ARG A 201 -19.30 2.54 2.83
C ARG A 201 -20.22 1.98 1.77
N LEU A 202 -21.50 2.33 1.76
CA LEU A 202 -22.38 1.94 0.65
C LEU A 202 -22.34 2.99 -0.45
N TYR A 203 -21.56 2.71 -1.50
CA TYR A 203 -21.43 3.59 -2.65
C TYR A 203 -22.57 3.40 -3.67
N ARG A 204 -23.09 2.17 -3.82
CA ARG A 204 -24.27 1.84 -4.65
C ARG A 204 -25.18 0.84 -3.91
N PRO A 205 -26.49 1.11 -3.85
CA PRO A 205 -27.20 2.34 -4.21
C PRO A 205 -26.72 3.53 -3.37
N PHE A 206 -26.61 4.71 -3.99
CA PHE A 206 -26.21 5.91 -3.26
C PHE A 206 -27.41 6.52 -2.52
N CYS A 207 -27.30 6.69 -1.20
CA CYS A 207 -28.38 7.15 -0.35
C CYS A 207 -28.14 8.61 0.08
N ALA A 208 -28.73 9.55 -0.66
CA ALA A 208 -28.52 10.99 -0.43
C ALA A 208 -28.96 11.44 0.97
N ASP A 209 -30.13 10.98 1.45
CA ASP A 209 -30.66 11.38 2.77
C ASP A 209 -29.72 10.95 3.91
N LYS A 210 -29.11 9.77 3.81
CA LYS A 210 -28.17 9.27 4.81
C LYS A 210 -26.83 10.01 4.76
N LEU A 211 -26.35 10.38 3.57
CA LEU A 211 -25.20 11.26 3.44
C LEU A 211 -25.46 12.62 4.09
N ILE A 212 -26.59 13.26 3.77
CA ILE A 212 -26.99 14.56 4.32
C ILE A 212 -27.09 14.50 5.85
N ALA A 213 -27.65 13.41 6.38
CA ALA A 213 -27.78 13.22 7.83
C ALA A 213 -26.42 13.05 8.54
N ALA A 214 -25.41 12.55 7.85
CA ALA A 214 -24.06 12.38 8.39
C ALA A 214 -23.23 13.68 8.41
N ILE A 215 -23.64 14.73 7.69
CA ILE A 215 -22.89 16.00 7.59
C ILE A 215 -23.26 16.91 8.77
N PRO A 216 -22.29 17.43 9.56
CA PRO A 216 -22.54 18.41 10.61
C PRO A 216 -23.18 19.71 10.09
N GLU A 217 -24.08 20.29 10.88
CA GLU A 217 -24.79 21.54 10.52
C GLU A 217 -23.84 22.75 10.34
N THR A 218 -22.66 22.70 10.94
CA THR A 218 -21.68 23.78 10.97
C THR A 218 -20.77 23.83 9.73
N VAL A 219 -20.91 22.87 8.82
CA VAL A 219 -20.03 22.72 7.65
C VAL A 219 -20.13 23.92 6.73
N LYS A 220 -18.98 24.49 6.37
CA LYS A 220 -18.82 25.63 5.45
C LYS A 220 -18.28 25.20 4.08
N SER A 221 -17.55 24.09 4.01
CA SER A 221 -17.09 23.52 2.74
C SER A 221 -16.85 22.02 2.84
N ILE A 222 -16.93 21.35 1.69
CA ILE A 222 -16.74 19.92 1.53
C ILE A 222 -15.68 19.67 0.47
N SER A 223 -14.69 18.84 0.77
CA SER A 223 -13.72 18.33 -0.20
C SER A 223 -13.99 16.85 -0.44
N VAL A 224 -14.24 16.45 -1.68
CA VAL A 224 -14.45 15.04 -2.04
C VAL A 224 -13.17 14.49 -2.64
N LEU A 225 -12.67 13.40 -2.08
CA LEU A 225 -11.47 12.73 -2.57
C LEU A 225 -11.82 11.46 -3.33
N ASP A 226 -11.44 11.41 -4.58
CA ASP A 226 -11.60 10.27 -5.48
C ASP A 226 -10.25 9.64 -5.80
N ARG A 227 -10.13 8.32 -5.59
CA ARG A 227 -8.93 7.55 -5.94
C ARG A 227 -9.01 7.05 -7.38
N THR A 228 -9.27 7.96 -8.30
CA THR A 228 -9.41 7.69 -9.73
C THR A 228 -9.23 8.96 -10.55
N LYS A 229 -9.08 8.78 -11.85
CA LYS A 229 -9.20 9.83 -12.86
C LYS A 229 -10.14 9.35 -13.95
N GLU A 230 -11.30 10.00 -14.09
CA GLU A 230 -12.21 9.79 -15.22
C GLU A 230 -11.93 10.82 -16.31
N PRO A 231 -11.18 10.46 -17.38
CA PRO A 231 -10.79 11.42 -18.40
C PRO A 231 -11.99 12.04 -19.11
N GLY A 232 -12.00 13.38 -19.20
CA GLY A 232 -13.07 14.12 -19.89
C GLY A 232 -14.32 14.39 -19.06
N ALA A 233 -14.44 13.85 -17.83
CA ALA A 233 -15.55 14.13 -16.94
C ALA A 233 -15.44 15.52 -16.30
N LEU A 234 -16.58 16.11 -15.93
CA LEU A 234 -16.64 17.39 -15.22
C LEU A 234 -16.11 17.27 -13.78
N GLY A 235 -16.20 16.11 -13.17
CA GLY A 235 -15.71 15.74 -11.85
C GLY A 235 -15.52 14.25 -11.78
N GLU A 236 -14.86 13.77 -10.71
CA GLU A 236 -14.69 12.35 -10.47
C GLU A 236 -16.00 11.73 -9.94
N PRO A 237 -16.18 10.41 -10.03
CA PRO A 237 -17.48 9.78 -9.76
C PRO A 237 -18.10 10.07 -8.40
N LEU A 238 -17.34 9.95 -7.30
CA LEU A 238 -17.87 10.25 -5.96
C LEU A 238 -18.20 11.73 -5.82
N HIS A 239 -17.35 12.62 -6.34
CA HIS A 239 -17.60 14.06 -6.32
C HIS A 239 -18.94 14.40 -7.01
N LEU A 240 -19.19 13.83 -8.21
CA LEU A 240 -20.44 14.06 -8.93
C LEU A 240 -21.68 13.57 -8.17
N ASP A 241 -21.57 12.38 -7.55
CA ASP A 241 -22.67 11.84 -6.73
C ASP A 241 -22.95 12.71 -5.50
N VAL A 242 -21.90 13.21 -4.83
CA VAL A 242 -22.04 14.10 -3.66
C VAL A 242 -22.68 15.43 -4.07
N VAL A 243 -22.20 16.06 -5.15
CA VAL A 243 -22.78 17.32 -5.63
C VAL A 243 -24.27 17.14 -5.94
N LEU A 244 -24.64 16.05 -6.62
CA LEU A 244 -26.04 15.77 -6.95
C LEU A 244 -26.87 15.49 -5.68
N ALA A 245 -26.34 14.74 -4.71
CA ALA A 245 -27.02 14.41 -3.46
C ALA A 245 -27.30 15.65 -2.61
N LEU A 246 -26.43 16.65 -2.65
CA LEU A 246 -26.60 17.90 -1.89
C LEU A 246 -27.55 18.88 -2.55
N LYS A 247 -27.86 18.70 -3.84
CA LYS A 247 -28.73 19.61 -4.61
C LYS A 247 -30.14 19.66 -4.02
N GLY A 248 -30.61 20.88 -3.70
CA GLY A 248 -31.91 21.11 -3.06
C GLY A 248 -31.96 20.78 -1.56
N SER A 249 -30.86 20.33 -0.96
CA SER A 249 -30.75 20.13 0.50
C SER A 249 -30.35 21.42 1.21
N LYS A 250 -30.31 21.38 2.55
CA LYS A 250 -29.79 22.48 3.37
C LYS A 250 -28.32 22.84 3.08
N PHE A 251 -27.60 21.96 2.41
CA PHE A 251 -26.20 22.14 2.03
C PHE A 251 -26.01 22.51 0.54
N ASP A 252 -27.07 22.80 -0.22
CA ASP A 252 -27.01 23.10 -1.66
C ASP A 252 -26.03 24.24 -2.03
N GLN A 253 -25.87 25.21 -1.15
CA GLN A 253 -25.02 26.39 -1.38
C GLN A 253 -23.59 26.24 -0.83
N ILE A 254 -23.26 25.13 -0.20
CA ILE A 254 -21.92 24.89 0.34
C ILE A 254 -20.98 24.52 -0.81
N PRO A 255 -19.79 25.15 -0.91
CA PRO A 255 -18.82 24.78 -1.93
C PRO A 255 -18.33 23.36 -1.76
N VAL A 256 -18.31 22.61 -2.87
CA VAL A 256 -17.83 21.22 -2.94
C VAL A 256 -16.63 21.17 -3.87
N TYR A 257 -15.46 20.81 -3.33
CA TYR A 257 -14.20 20.72 -4.06
C TYR A 257 -13.91 19.27 -4.47
N SER A 258 -13.21 19.08 -5.59
CA SER A 258 -12.87 17.76 -6.15
C SER A 258 -11.37 17.50 -6.10
N GLY A 259 -10.95 16.47 -5.38
CA GLY A 259 -9.55 16.06 -5.25
C GLY A 259 -9.29 14.67 -5.83
N ARG A 260 -8.24 14.55 -6.67
CA ARG A 260 -7.72 13.27 -7.14
C ARG A 260 -6.51 12.88 -6.32
N TYR A 261 -6.43 11.61 -5.92
CA TYR A 261 -5.31 11.10 -5.13
C TYR A 261 -5.04 9.63 -5.43
N GLY A 262 -3.86 9.13 -5.05
CA GLY A 262 -3.59 7.72 -4.85
C GLY A 262 -3.64 6.81 -6.07
N LEU A 263 -3.63 7.36 -7.32
CA LEU A 263 -3.64 6.54 -8.53
C LEU A 263 -2.41 5.63 -8.56
N GLY A 264 -2.62 4.37 -8.95
CA GLY A 264 -1.55 3.39 -8.99
C GLY A 264 -0.81 3.22 -7.66
N SER A 265 -1.53 3.34 -6.53
CA SER A 265 -0.99 3.29 -5.15
C SER A 265 0.01 4.40 -4.81
N LYS A 266 -0.05 5.57 -5.48
CA LYS A 266 0.71 6.74 -5.03
C LYS A 266 0.42 7.00 -3.56
N ASP A 267 1.47 7.15 -2.75
CA ASP A 267 1.34 7.32 -1.32
C ASP A 267 0.66 8.65 -0.98
N THR A 268 -0.27 8.63 -0.02
CA THR A 268 -0.99 9.83 0.44
C THR A 268 -0.73 10.00 1.91
N GLN A 269 0.01 11.05 2.24
CA GLN A 269 0.55 11.32 3.56
C GLN A 269 -0.35 12.28 4.36
N PRO A 270 -0.22 12.37 5.69
CA PRO A 270 -0.92 13.38 6.49
C PRO A 270 -0.74 14.82 5.99
N ALA A 271 0.44 15.17 5.47
CA ALA A 271 0.68 16.49 4.90
C ALA A 271 -0.22 16.80 3.68
N ASP A 272 -0.54 15.80 2.86
CA ASP A 272 -1.48 15.94 1.74
C ASP A 272 -2.89 16.26 2.27
N ILE A 273 -3.33 15.56 3.32
CA ILE A 273 -4.64 15.80 3.95
C ILE A 273 -4.71 17.18 4.61
N ILE A 274 -3.64 17.61 5.25
CA ILE A 274 -3.52 18.98 5.80
C ILE A 274 -3.66 20.01 4.67
N ALA A 275 -3.05 19.75 3.50
CA ALA A 275 -3.16 20.66 2.35
C ALA A 275 -4.60 20.75 1.83
N VAL A 276 -5.39 19.66 1.88
CA VAL A 276 -6.82 19.69 1.53
C VAL A 276 -7.60 20.61 2.47
N TYR A 277 -7.42 20.48 3.77
CA TYR A 277 -8.12 21.33 4.74
C TYR A 277 -7.69 22.79 4.61
N LYS A 278 -6.41 23.07 4.42
CA LYS A 278 -5.91 24.44 4.15
C LYS A 278 -6.49 25.05 2.88
N ASN A 279 -6.63 24.27 1.81
CA ASN A 279 -7.30 24.73 0.61
C ASN A 279 -8.77 25.09 0.87
N ALA A 280 -9.46 24.29 1.66
CA ALA A 280 -10.85 24.54 2.05
C ALA A 280 -11.00 25.80 2.93
N GLU A 281 -10.14 25.99 3.93
CA GLU A 281 -10.09 27.19 4.78
C GLU A 281 -9.84 28.48 3.98
N ASN A 282 -9.00 28.40 2.96
CA ASN A 282 -8.69 29.52 2.06
C ASN A 282 -9.74 29.73 0.95
N GLY A 283 -10.95 29.19 1.11
CA GLY A 283 -12.07 29.39 0.20
C GLY A 283 -11.97 28.57 -1.10
N GLY A 284 -11.15 27.50 -1.12
CA GLY A 284 -11.01 26.63 -2.27
C GLY A 284 -10.30 27.29 -3.45
N VAL A 285 -9.13 27.87 -3.19
CA VAL A 285 -8.27 28.49 -4.24
C VAL A 285 -8.11 27.56 -5.45
N LYS A 286 -8.02 26.24 -5.19
CA LYS A 286 -8.12 25.21 -6.20
C LYS A 286 -9.37 24.36 -5.99
N PRO A 287 -10.48 24.65 -6.70
CA PRO A 287 -11.71 23.89 -6.57
C PRO A 287 -11.60 22.47 -7.14
N LYS A 288 -10.66 22.24 -8.03
CA LYS A 288 -10.18 20.93 -8.49
C LYS A 288 -8.70 20.84 -8.24
N PHE A 289 -8.26 19.73 -7.66
CA PHE A 289 -6.86 19.57 -7.29
C PHE A 289 -6.38 18.11 -7.37
N THR A 290 -5.05 17.95 -7.35
CA THR A 290 -4.36 16.67 -7.22
C THR A 290 -3.49 16.66 -5.97
N LEU A 291 -3.29 15.47 -5.38
CA LEU A 291 -2.45 15.26 -4.20
C LEU A 291 -1.24 14.39 -4.53
N SER A 292 -0.19 14.54 -3.73
CA SER A 292 1.01 13.69 -3.72
C SER A 292 1.84 13.70 -5.01
N ILE A 293 1.57 14.62 -5.93
CA ILE A 293 2.34 14.86 -7.17
C ILE A 293 2.60 16.35 -7.37
N VAL A 294 3.57 16.67 -8.21
CA VAL A 294 3.82 18.05 -8.67
C VAL A 294 3.32 18.16 -10.10
N ASP A 295 2.12 18.72 -10.26
CA ASP A 295 1.53 18.99 -11.57
C ASP A 295 1.86 20.42 -12.02
N ASP A 296 2.93 20.54 -12.77
CA ASP A 296 3.42 21.77 -13.39
C ASP A 296 2.95 21.95 -14.83
N VAL A 297 2.06 21.05 -15.31
CA VAL A 297 1.45 21.11 -16.65
C VAL A 297 0.05 21.73 -16.57
N THR A 298 -0.83 21.19 -15.73
CA THR A 298 -2.19 21.75 -15.54
C THR A 298 -2.36 22.51 -14.22
N ASN A 299 -1.32 22.53 -13.39
CA ASN A 299 -1.21 23.30 -12.14
C ASN A 299 -2.30 22.98 -11.11
N LEU A 300 -2.74 21.72 -11.04
CA LEU A 300 -3.79 21.27 -10.12
C LEU A 300 -3.26 20.87 -8.73
N SER A 301 -1.98 20.60 -8.56
CA SER A 301 -1.42 20.16 -7.28
C SER A 301 -1.58 21.20 -6.17
N LEU A 302 -2.02 20.75 -5.01
CA LEU A 302 -1.98 21.58 -3.81
C LEU A 302 -0.53 21.70 -3.30
N PRO A 303 -0.16 22.86 -2.74
CA PRO A 303 1.11 23.01 -2.06
C PRO A 303 1.09 22.19 -0.77
N VAL A 304 2.05 21.26 -0.63
CA VAL A 304 2.19 20.38 0.54
C VAL A 304 3.36 20.85 1.38
N GLY A 305 3.14 20.99 2.68
CA GLY A 305 4.17 21.34 3.64
C GLY A 305 4.98 20.12 4.13
N GLU A 306 5.78 20.33 5.17
CA GLU A 306 6.48 19.23 5.84
C GLU A 306 5.48 18.24 6.44
N ASN A 307 5.78 16.95 6.32
CA ASN A 307 4.92 15.90 6.85
C ASN A 307 5.12 15.74 8.37
N PRO A 308 4.09 15.97 9.19
CA PRO A 308 4.18 15.76 10.63
C PRO A 308 4.24 14.28 10.99
N ASP A 309 4.72 13.97 12.19
CA ASP A 309 4.52 12.67 12.81
C ASP A 309 3.14 12.66 13.47
N THR A 310 2.19 11.98 12.84
CA THR A 310 0.79 11.89 13.31
C THR A 310 0.49 10.55 13.97
N ALA A 311 1.43 9.60 13.94
CA ALA A 311 1.25 8.31 14.59
C ALA A 311 0.94 8.48 16.09
N PRO A 312 0.06 7.66 16.67
CA PRO A 312 -0.27 7.74 18.09
C PRO A 312 0.99 7.64 18.97
N GLU A 313 1.04 8.43 20.03
CA GLU A 313 2.15 8.41 20.99
C GLU A 313 2.42 7.00 21.52
N GLY A 314 3.69 6.58 21.52
CA GLY A 314 4.13 5.24 21.89
C GLY A 314 4.10 4.24 20.74
N THR A 315 3.85 4.69 19.51
CA THR A 315 4.01 3.86 18.31
C THR A 315 5.48 3.79 17.92
N THR A 316 6.01 2.57 17.77
CA THR A 316 7.34 2.31 17.21
C THR A 316 7.21 2.03 15.73
N SER A 317 7.93 2.80 14.91
CA SER A 317 7.93 2.71 13.43
C SER A 317 9.25 2.16 12.93
N CYS A 318 9.21 1.04 12.19
CA CYS A 318 10.39 0.33 11.71
C CYS A 318 10.35 0.16 10.20
N LYS A 319 11.50 0.35 9.54
CA LYS A 319 11.64 0.24 8.08
C LYS A 319 12.77 -0.71 7.73
N PHE A 320 12.53 -1.63 6.77
CA PHE A 320 13.51 -2.63 6.38
C PHE A 320 13.69 -2.65 4.87
N TRP A 321 14.92 -2.49 4.44
CA TRP A 321 15.32 -2.53 3.03
C TRP A 321 15.94 -3.88 2.71
N GLY A 322 15.31 -4.64 1.83
CA GLY A 322 15.72 -5.97 1.43
C GLY A 322 15.65 -6.18 -0.08
N LEU A 323 16.29 -7.25 -0.54
CA LEU A 323 16.21 -7.69 -1.92
C LEU A 323 15.02 -8.63 -2.11
N GLY A 324 14.28 -8.48 -3.19
CA GLY A 324 13.22 -9.41 -3.54
C GLY A 324 13.72 -10.86 -3.54
N ALA A 325 13.01 -11.74 -2.82
CA ALA A 325 13.34 -13.15 -2.60
C ALA A 325 14.48 -13.45 -1.59
N ASP A 326 15.01 -12.47 -0.86
CA ASP A 326 16.01 -12.69 0.21
C ASP A 326 15.41 -13.20 1.53
N GLY A 327 14.07 -13.23 1.65
CA GLY A 327 13.34 -13.67 2.85
C GLY A 327 13.00 -12.55 3.84
N THR A 328 13.41 -11.30 3.60
CA THR A 328 13.14 -10.14 4.47
C THR A 328 11.64 -9.97 4.75
N VAL A 329 10.79 -10.03 3.71
CA VAL A 329 9.33 -9.90 3.87
C VAL A 329 8.76 -11.00 4.75
N GLY A 330 9.22 -12.25 4.57
CA GLY A 330 8.79 -13.39 5.39
C GLY A 330 9.17 -13.22 6.87
N ALA A 331 10.40 -12.78 7.15
CA ALA A 331 10.87 -12.50 8.51
C ALA A 331 10.05 -11.38 9.17
N ASN A 332 9.75 -10.31 8.43
CA ASN A 332 8.97 -9.19 8.93
C ASN A 332 7.51 -9.58 9.21
N LYS A 333 6.86 -10.40 8.35
CA LYS A 333 5.55 -10.99 8.63
C LYS A 333 5.56 -11.85 9.90
N ASN A 334 6.63 -12.62 10.10
CA ASN A 334 6.81 -13.41 11.33
C ASN A 334 6.97 -12.49 12.55
N SER A 335 7.72 -11.40 12.45
CA SER A 335 7.88 -10.42 13.53
C SER A 335 6.54 -9.80 13.93
N ILE A 336 5.71 -9.39 12.95
CA ILE A 336 4.35 -8.88 13.20
C ILE A 336 3.52 -9.93 13.93
N LYS A 337 3.58 -11.19 13.47
CA LYS A 337 2.84 -12.29 14.07
C LYS A 337 3.29 -12.55 15.50
N ILE A 338 4.59 -12.59 15.78
CA ILE A 338 5.12 -12.78 17.14
C ILE A 338 4.62 -11.68 18.07
N ILE A 339 4.74 -10.41 17.66
CA ILE A 339 4.30 -9.28 18.48
C ILE A 339 2.78 -9.30 18.66
N GLY A 340 2.02 -9.53 17.59
CA GLY A 340 0.57 -9.57 17.62
C GLY A 340 -0.01 -10.72 18.47
N ASP A 341 0.58 -11.93 18.37
CA ASP A 341 0.08 -13.12 19.08
C ASP A 341 0.47 -13.14 20.57
N HIS A 342 1.61 -12.52 20.93
CA HIS A 342 2.18 -12.64 22.28
C HIS A 342 2.15 -11.35 23.10
N THR A 343 1.58 -10.27 22.56
CA THR A 343 1.41 -9.00 23.29
C THR A 343 0.00 -8.44 23.09
N ASP A 344 -0.35 -7.43 23.90
CA ASP A 344 -1.54 -6.62 23.76
C ASP A 344 -1.40 -5.48 22.74
N MET A 345 -0.25 -5.40 22.05
CA MET A 345 0.02 -4.37 21.06
C MET A 345 -0.79 -4.57 19.77
N TYR A 346 -1.18 -3.48 19.17
CA TYR A 346 -1.53 -3.44 17.75
C TYR A 346 -0.26 -3.56 16.92
N ALA A 347 -0.35 -4.27 15.81
CA ALA A 347 0.77 -4.52 14.91
C ALA A 347 0.31 -4.37 13.48
N GLN A 348 1.00 -3.54 12.71
CA GLN A 348 0.70 -3.26 11.31
C GLN A 348 1.95 -3.47 10.46
N GLY A 349 1.79 -4.07 9.30
CA GLY A 349 2.85 -4.19 8.31
C GLY A 349 2.39 -3.86 6.91
N TYR A 350 3.17 -3.04 6.23
CA TYR A 350 3.08 -2.77 4.80
C TYR A 350 4.33 -3.21 4.09
N PHE A 351 4.17 -3.73 2.88
CA PHE A 351 5.27 -4.18 2.05
C PHE A 351 5.21 -3.49 0.69
N SER A 352 6.19 -2.62 0.45
CA SER A 352 6.38 -2.00 -0.86
C SER A 352 7.24 -2.91 -1.73
N TYR A 353 6.76 -3.20 -2.93
CA TYR A 353 7.44 -4.06 -3.90
C TYR A 353 7.79 -3.25 -5.13
N ASP A 354 8.94 -3.55 -5.72
CA ASP A 354 9.23 -3.14 -7.09
C ASP A 354 8.34 -3.97 -8.06
N SER A 355 7.87 -3.37 -9.13
CA SER A 355 7.14 -4.07 -10.20
C SER A 355 8.01 -5.10 -10.94
N LYS A 356 9.33 -5.04 -10.80
CA LYS A 356 10.30 -5.98 -11.36
C LYS A 356 10.31 -7.27 -10.57
N LYS A 357 10.18 -8.42 -11.23
CA LYS A 357 10.04 -9.72 -10.58
C LYS A 357 11.32 -10.22 -9.90
N SER A 358 12.48 -9.86 -10.40
CA SER A 358 13.77 -10.35 -9.89
C SER A 358 14.70 -9.19 -9.60
N GLY A 359 15.41 -9.24 -8.45
CA GLY A 359 16.37 -8.23 -8.03
C GLY A 359 15.76 -6.86 -7.72
N GLY A 360 14.43 -6.77 -7.60
CA GLY A 360 13.76 -5.56 -7.16
C GLY A 360 13.99 -5.30 -5.68
N VAL A 361 14.01 -4.03 -5.29
CA VAL A 361 14.05 -3.65 -3.89
C VAL A 361 12.69 -3.90 -3.22
N THR A 362 12.72 -4.39 -1.99
CA THR A 362 11.54 -4.46 -1.14
C THR A 362 11.73 -3.58 0.09
N VAL A 363 10.73 -2.81 0.44
CA VAL A 363 10.73 -2.00 1.65
C VAL A 363 9.57 -2.41 2.53
N SER A 364 9.87 -2.94 3.71
CA SER A 364 8.85 -3.28 4.71
C SER A 364 8.69 -2.13 5.69
N HIS A 365 7.45 -1.79 6.00
CA HIS A 365 7.06 -0.75 6.94
C HIS A 365 6.26 -1.40 8.06
N LEU A 366 6.80 -1.43 9.27
CA LEU A 366 6.16 -2.05 10.43
C LEU A 366 5.87 -1.00 11.50
N ARG A 367 4.69 -1.03 12.08
CA ARG A 367 4.29 -0.21 13.22
C ARG A 367 3.76 -1.06 14.34
N PHE A 368 4.14 -0.73 15.57
CA PHE A 368 3.72 -1.43 16.78
C PHE A 368 3.37 -0.42 17.86
N GLY A 369 2.27 -0.62 18.57
CA GLY A 369 1.87 0.29 19.63
C GLY A 369 0.67 -0.21 20.44
N LYS A 370 0.42 0.46 21.58
CA LYS A 370 -0.71 0.14 22.45
C LYS A 370 -2.03 0.80 22.05
N LYS A 371 -1.99 1.70 21.08
CA LYS A 371 -3.16 2.37 20.51
C LYS A 371 -3.42 1.83 19.10
N PRO A 372 -4.68 1.86 18.61
CA PRO A 372 -5.00 1.48 17.24
C PRO A 372 -4.17 2.27 16.23
N ILE A 373 -3.65 1.58 15.22
CA ILE A 373 -2.81 2.16 14.17
C ILE A 373 -3.70 2.44 12.96
N LYS A 374 -3.83 3.73 12.61
CA LYS A 374 -4.63 4.20 11.46
C LYS A 374 -3.76 4.66 10.28
N SER A 375 -2.45 4.49 10.38
CA SER A 375 -1.46 5.01 9.44
C SER A 375 -1.42 4.17 8.17
N THR A 376 -2.30 4.43 7.20
CA THR A 376 -2.35 3.74 5.89
C THR A 376 -1.42 4.39 4.85
N TYR A 377 -0.26 4.86 5.26
CA TYR A 377 0.79 5.47 4.45
C TYR A 377 2.16 4.90 4.82
N PHE A 378 3.16 5.11 3.96
CA PHE A 378 4.52 4.63 4.20
C PHE A 378 5.21 5.39 5.33
N ILE A 379 6.05 4.70 6.09
CA ILE A 379 6.84 5.30 7.16
C ILE A 379 7.86 6.27 6.55
N ASN A 380 7.83 7.50 7.01
CA ASN A 380 8.79 8.57 6.68
C ASN A 380 9.43 9.20 7.93
N LYS A 381 9.03 8.74 9.12
CA LYS A 381 9.60 9.06 10.42
C LYS A 381 9.77 7.74 11.19
N ALA A 382 10.96 7.13 11.08
CA ALA A 382 11.27 5.81 11.63
C ALA A 382 12.08 5.89 12.93
N ASP A 383 11.76 5.02 13.86
CA ASP A 383 12.56 4.80 15.07
C ASP A 383 13.70 3.81 14.80
N PHE A 384 13.48 2.92 13.83
CA PHE A 384 14.44 1.88 13.44
C PHE A 384 14.44 1.70 11.92
N VAL A 385 15.64 1.67 11.32
CA VAL A 385 15.83 1.31 9.90
C VAL A 385 16.87 0.21 9.80
N ALA A 386 16.59 -0.84 9.01
CA ALA A 386 17.55 -1.88 8.69
C ALA A 386 17.83 -1.94 7.18
N CYS A 387 19.10 -2.03 6.82
CA CYS A 387 19.56 -2.34 5.47
C CYS A 387 20.10 -3.77 5.42
N HIS A 388 19.38 -4.68 4.77
CA HIS A 388 19.74 -6.09 4.69
C HIS A 388 20.76 -6.39 3.59
N ASN A 389 20.90 -5.50 2.62
CA ASN A 389 21.86 -5.66 1.52
C ASN A 389 22.84 -4.49 1.48
N PRO A 390 24.15 -4.70 1.74
CA PRO A 390 25.13 -3.62 1.78
C PRO A 390 25.30 -2.90 0.43
N SER A 391 24.94 -3.53 -0.68
CA SER A 391 24.98 -2.90 -2.02
C SER A 391 23.96 -1.77 -2.19
N TYR A 392 23.04 -1.59 -1.24
CA TYR A 392 22.07 -0.49 -1.25
C TYR A 392 22.63 0.82 -0.71
N ILE A 393 23.73 0.74 0.05
CA ILE A 393 24.44 1.93 0.49
C ILE A 393 24.89 2.74 -0.73
N GLY A 394 24.53 4.00 -0.75
CA GLY A 394 24.75 4.91 -1.86
C GLY A 394 23.73 4.82 -3.00
N LYS A 395 22.95 3.72 -3.13
CA LYS A 395 21.90 3.62 -4.14
C LYS A 395 20.57 4.25 -3.70
N TYR A 396 20.23 4.03 -2.44
CA TYR A 396 18.96 4.49 -1.86
C TYR A 396 19.22 5.38 -0.64
N ASP A 397 18.34 6.33 -0.44
CA ASP A 397 18.31 7.13 0.78
C ASP A 397 17.54 6.35 1.85
N MET A 398 18.24 5.77 2.80
CA MET A 398 17.66 4.94 3.86
C MET A 398 17.67 5.62 5.22
N VAL A 399 18.55 6.58 5.44
CA VAL A 399 18.75 7.18 6.76
C VAL A 399 17.94 8.44 7.01
N SER A 400 17.55 9.17 5.95
CA SER A 400 16.80 10.42 6.09
C SER A 400 15.40 10.26 6.72
N ASP A 401 14.88 9.03 6.70
CA ASP A 401 13.61 8.70 7.38
C ASP A 401 13.78 8.46 8.88
N LEU A 402 14.99 8.33 9.42
CA LEU A 402 15.22 8.11 10.85
C LEU A 402 14.95 9.38 11.66
N LYS A 403 14.20 9.22 12.74
CA LYS A 403 14.06 10.25 13.78
C LYS A 403 15.41 10.48 14.46
N PRO A 404 15.68 11.69 14.97
CA PRO A 404 16.85 11.93 15.81
C PRO A 404 16.92 10.93 16.97
N GLY A 405 18.10 10.33 17.19
CA GLY A 405 18.31 9.28 18.18
C GLY A 405 17.82 7.88 17.76
N GLY A 406 17.30 7.73 16.55
CA GLY A 406 16.86 6.44 15.99
C GLY A 406 18.01 5.48 15.78
N THR A 407 17.67 4.24 15.38
CA THR A 407 18.63 3.14 15.20
C THR A 407 18.76 2.75 13.75
N PHE A 408 19.99 2.67 13.24
CA PHE A 408 20.30 2.13 11.92
C PHE A 408 21.09 0.82 12.03
N LEU A 409 20.53 -0.27 11.51
CA LEU A 409 21.18 -1.58 11.41
C LEU A 409 21.62 -1.84 9.98
N LEU A 410 22.92 -2.07 9.77
CA LEU A 410 23.50 -2.40 8.47
C LEU A 410 24.04 -3.82 8.46
N ASN A 411 23.53 -4.66 7.55
CA ASN A 411 24.12 -5.97 7.28
C ASN A 411 25.36 -5.80 6.38
N CYS A 412 26.53 -5.90 6.94
CA CYS A 412 27.79 -5.81 6.19
C CYS A 412 28.95 -6.47 6.94
N PRO A 413 30.01 -6.92 6.23
CA PRO A 413 31.23 -7.45 6.86
C PRO A 413 32.23 -6.37 7.25
N TRP A 414 31.91 -5.08 7.08
CA TRP A 414 32.87 -3.97 7.13
C TRP A 414 33.36 -3.68 8.55
N THR A 415 34.67 -3.43 8.66
CA THR A 415 35.32 -2.86 9.86
C THR A 415 34.97 -1.38 9.99
N ASP A 416 35.37 -0.75 11.11
CA ASP A 416 35.13 0.69 11.31
C ASP A 416 35.88 1.55 10.29
N GLU A 417 37.09 1.14 9.89
CA GLU A 417 37.88 1.78 8.84
C GLU A 417 37.23 1.63 7.45
N GLU A 418 36.67 0.46 7.17
CA GLU A 418 35.97 0.20 5.91
C GLU A 418 34.63 0.97 5.84
N LEU A 419 33.92 1.12 6.96
CA LEU A 419 32.71 1.97 7.04
C LEU A 419 33.02 3.42 6.68
N GLU A 420 34.21 3.94 7.07
CA GLU A 420 34.65 5.28 6.71
C GLU A 420 34.75 5.47 5.19
N THR A 421 35.11 4.42 4.47
CA THR A 421 35.28 4.44 3.01
C THR A 421 33.96 4.15 2.27
N HIS A 422 33.16 3.20 2.77
CA HIS A 422 31.96 2.72 2.08
C HIS A 422 30.72 3.62 2.29
N LEU A 423 30.63 4.32 3.44
CA LEU A 423 29.48 5.19 3.69
C LEU A 423 29.65 6.54 2.98
N PRO A 424 28.68 6.97 2.16
CA PRO A 424 28.66 8.31 1.57
C PRO A 424 28.71 9.43 2.62
N GLY A 425 29.28 10.57 2.26
CA GLY A 425 29.45 11.67 3.19
C GLY A 425 28.14 12.25 3.72
N ASP A 426 27.10 12.30 2.91
CA ASP A 426 25.75 12.73 3.33
C ASP A 426 25.11 11.76 4.33
N VAL A 427 25.29 10.44 4.15
CA VAL A 427 24.85 9.41 5.10
C VAL A 427 25.59 9.53 6.43
N LYS A 428 26.93 9.68 6.41
CA LYS A 428 27.75 9.88 7.59
C LYS A 428 27.32 11.12 8.37
N ARG A 429 27.13 12.24 7.66
CA ARG A 429 26.71 13.51 8.26
C ARG A 429 25.35 13.40 8.91
N TYR A 430 24.36 12.80 8.23
CA TYR A 430 23.02 12.58 8.80
C TYR A 430 23.08 11.77 10.10
N ILE A 431 23.83 10.67 10.10
CA ILE A 431 24.02 9.79 11.28
C ILE A 431 24.59 10.59 12.45
N ALA A 432 25.64 11.39 12.22
CA ALA A 432 26.31 12.13 13.27
C ALA A 432 25.51 13.35 13.79
N GLU A 433 24.86 14.10 12.90
CA GLU A 433 24.08 15.29 13.28
C GLU A 433 22.79 14.93 14.03
N ASN A 434 22.18 13.79 13.71
CA ASN A 434 20.94 13.33 14.31
C ASN A 434 21.15 12.32 15.44
N ASN A 435 22.38 12.08 15.89
CA ASN A 435 22.73 11.14 16.96
C ASN A 435 22.15 9.72 16.70
N ILE A 436 22.18 9.26 15.45
CA ILE A 436 21.70 7.94 15.07
C ILE A 436 22.62 6.87 15.66
N LYS A 437 22.03 5.87 16.30
CA LYS A 437 22.73 4.69 16.82
C LYS A 437 23.02 3.75 15.65
N LEU A 438 24.28 3.61 15.29
CA LEU A 438 24.70 2.75 14.17
C LEU A 438 25.11 1.36 14.69
N TYR A 439 24.53 0.33 14.10
CA TYR A 439 24.88 -1.07 14.36
C TYR A 439 25.20 -1.78 13.06
N THR A 440 26.13 -2.75 13.14
CA THR A 440 26.46 -3.66 12.04
C THR A 440 26.35 -5.11 12.46
N ILE A 441 26.12 -5.98 11.49
CA ILE A 441 26.15 -7.44 11.64
C ILE A 441 26.56 -8.06 10.31
N ASP A 442 27.46 -9.04 10.31
CA ASP A 442 27.77 -9.85 9.13
C ASP A 442 26.92 -11.13 9.10
N ALA A 443 25.64 -10.94 8.78
CA ALA A 443 24.68 -12.05 8.71
C ALA A 443 25.00 -13.02 7.56
N ILE A 444 25.73 -12.58 6.52
CA ILE A 444 26.10 -13.40 5.37
C ILE A 444 27.13 -14.45 5.80
N SER A 445 28.20 -14.04 6.50
CA SER A 445 29.21 -14.96 7.02
C SER A 445 28.61 -15.90 8.05
N ILE A 446 27.80 -15.39 8.99
CA ILE A 446 27.08 -16.22 9.95
C ILE A 446 26.20 -17.27 9.25
N GLY A 447 25.45 -16.89 8.23
CA GLY A 447 24.61 -17.82 7.48
C GLY A 447 25.42 -18.91 6.76
N ARG A 448 26.58 -18.56 6.21
CA ARG A 448 27.50 -19.53 5.58
C ARG A 448 28.09 -20.50 6.59
N GLU A 449 28.59 -20.02 7.72
CA GLU A 449 29.15 -20.85 8.79
C GLU A 449 28.14 -21.86 9.33
N LEU A 450 26.86 -21.45 9.44
CA LEU A 450 25.78 -22.30 9.93
C LEU A 450 25.19 -23.22 8.84
N GLY A 451 25.65 -23.12 7.58
CA GLY A 451 25.11 -23.92 6.47
C GLY A 451 23.78 -23.42 5.91
N LEU A 452 23.34 -22.21 6.26
CA LEU A 452 22.11 -21.57 5.73
C LEU A 452 22.32 -20.94 4.35
N GLY A 453 23.58 -20.89 3.86
CA GLY A 453 23.94 -20.23 2.60
C GLY A 453 23.68 -18.72 2.66
N GLY A 454 22.95 -18.20 1.69
CA GLY A 454 22.56 -16.78 1.65
C GLY A 454 21.31 -16.42 2.45
N ARG A 455 20.75 -17.33 3.24
CA ARG A 455 19.53 -17.11 4.02
C ARG A 455 19.84 -16.43 5.34
N VAL A 456 19.85 -15.11 5.33
CA VAL A 456 20.26 -14.27 6.47
C VAL A 456 19.09 -13.70 7.28
N ASN A 457 17.87 -13.89 6.80
CA ASN A 457 16.67 -13.27 7.35
C ASN A 457 16.41 -13.61 8.84
N THR A 458 16.67 -14.84 9.27
CA THR A 458 16.50 -15.24 10.68
C THR A 458 17.52 -14.55 11.60
N VAL A 459 18.77 -14.43 11.14
CA VAL A 459 19.84 -13.70 11.88
C VAL A 459 19.46 -12.23 12.05
N LEU A 460 19.02 -11.59 10.96
CA LEU A 460 18.64 -10.17 10.96
C LEU A 460 17.36 -9.89 11.76
N GLN A 461 16.40 -10.84 11.78
CA GLN A 461 15.22 -10.73 12.61
C GLN A 461 15.57 -10.77 14.10
N ALA A 462 16.51 -11.62 14.52
CA ALA A 462 16.96 -11.68 15.90
C ALA A 462 17.69 -10.38 16.32
N ALA A 463 18.55 -9.85 15.44
CA ALA A 463 19.19 -8.55 15.66
C ALA A 463 18.15 -7.42 15.78
N PHE A 464 17.09 -7.42 14.97
CA PHE A 464 15.98 -6.47 15.07
C PHE A 464 15.32 -6.52 16.44
N PHE A 465 14.90 -7.70 16.92
CA PHE A 465 14.24 -7.82 18.24
C PHE A 465 15.15 -7.33 19.38
N LYS A 466 16.47 -7.61 19.30
CA LYS A 466 17.44 -7.10 20.28
C LYS A 466 17.51 -5.58 20.32
N LEU A 467 17.59 -4.95 19.14
CA LEU A 467 17.82 -3.51 19.03
C LEU A 467 16.55 -2.68 19.19
N ALA A 468 15.44 -3.14 18.64
CA ALA A 468 14.16 -2.42 18.70
C ALA A 468 13.50 -2.53 20.09
N ASN A 469 13.86 -3.55 20.88
CA ASN A 469 13.41 -3.75 22.27
C ASN A 469 11.88 -3.61 22.46
N ILE A 470 11.11 -4.17 21.52
CA ILE A 470 9.63 -4.10 21.52
C ILE A 470 9.07 -5.06 22.58
N ILE A 471 9.70 -6.23 22.70
CA ILE A 471 9.44 -7.24 23.73
C ILE A 471 10.76 -7.67 24.37
N PRO A 472 10.77 -8.22 25.60
CA PRO A 472 11.98 -8.73 26.23
C PRO A 472 12.71 -9.72 25.32
N ILE A 473 14.03 -9.57 25.19
CA ILE A 473 14.82 -10.34 24.21
C ILE A 473 14.73 -11.85 24.42
N ASP A 474 14.70 -12.31 25.67
CA ASP A 474 14.60 -13.74 25.99
C ASP A 474 13.27 -14.33 25.52
N GLU A 475 12.18 -13.56 25.65
CA GLU A 475 10.87 -13.94 25.14
C GLU A 475 10.85 -13.94 23.60
N ALA A 476 11.43 -12.91 22.97
CA ALA A 476 11.54 -12.83 21.51
C ALA A 476 12.30 -14.04 20.95
N VAL A 477 13.45 -14.39 21.53
CA VAL A 477 14.25 -15.56 21.14
C VAL A 477 13.44 -16.85 21.27
N LYS A 478 12.72 -17.03 22.38
CA LYS A 478 11.84 -18.19 22.58
C LYS A 478 10.80 -18.28 21.48
N TYR A 479 10.03 -17.21 21.23
CA TYR A 479 8.96 -17.20 20.23
C TYR A 479 9.50 -17.40 18.80
N MET A 480 10.67 -16.83 18.49
CA MET A 480 11.34 -17.07 17.21
C MET A 480 11.74 -18.55 17.05
N LYS A 481 12.28 -19.19 18.09
CA LYS A 481 12.65 -20.61 18.07
C LYS A 481 11.43 -21.51 17.95
N ASP A 482 10.34 -21.21 18.64
CA ASP A 482 9.07 -21.92 18.53
C ASP A 482 8.50 -21.82 17.09
N ALA A 483 8.52 -20.60 16.50
CA ALA A 483 8.09 -20.38 15.11
C ALA A 483 8.99 -21.13 14.10
N ALA A 484 10.31 -21.13 14.30
CA ALA A 484 11.25 -21.88 13.47
C ALA A 484 11.00 -23.40 13.55
N THR A 485 10.77 -23.92 14.76
CA THR A 485 10.42 -25.33 14.99
C THR A 485 9.13 -25.70 14.26
N LYS A 486 8.10 -24.87 14.36
CA LYS A 486 6.83 -25.07 13.65
C LYS A 486 6.99 -25.06 12.14
N SER A 487 7.82 -24.16 11.62
CA SER A 487 7.99 -23.96 10.17
C SER A 487 8.89 -25.02 9.52
N TYR A 488 9.90 -25.48 10.25
CA TYR A 488 10.95 -26.35 9.71
C TYR A 488 10.96 -27.75 10.30
N GLY A 489 10.12 -28.08 11.29
CA GLY A 489 10.09 -29.39 11.95
C GLY A 489 9.90 -30.56 10.96
N ALA A 490 9.07 -30.38 9.94
CA ALA A 490 8.88 -31.38 8.88
C ALA A 490 10.14 -31.62 8.01
N LYS A 491 11.15 -30.73 8.08
CA LYS A 491 12.42 -30.84 7.33
C LYS A 491 13.53 -31.51 8.13
N GLY A 492 13.27 -31.87 9.40
CA GLY A 492 14.16 -32.59 10.31
C GLY A 492 14.89 -31.69 11.32
N ASP A 493 15.33 -32.31 12.41
CA ASP A 493 15.91 -31.64 13.59
C ASP A 493 17.18 -30.83 13.29
N ALA A 494 17.98 -31.28 12.32
CA ALA A 494 19.19 -30.56 11.91
C ALA A 494 18.86 -29.17 11.35
N ILE A 495 17.80 -29.05 10.54
CA ILE A 495 17.37 -27.77 9.97
C ILE A 495 16.77 -26.86 11.07
N VAL A 496 16.00 -27.42 11.99
CA VAL A 496 15.48 -26.70 13.17
C VAL A 496 16.63 -26.14 13.99
N LYS A 497 17.62 -27.00 14.35
CA LYS A 497 18.78 -26.58 15.12
C LYS A 497 19.57 -25.46 14.43
N MET A 498 19.81 -25.58 13.15
CA MET A 498 20.51 -24.57 12.34
C MET A 498 19.81 -23.19 12.41
N ASN A 499 18.46 -23.17 12.38
CA ASN A 499 17.71 -21.93 12.54
C ASN A 499 17.74 -21.39 13.97
N HIS A 500 17.74 -22.26 14.99
CA HIS A 500 17.92 -21.86 16.38
C HIS A 500 19.29 -21.23 16.63
N ASP A 501 20.35 -21.85 16.11
CA ASP A 501 21.72 -21.33 16.19
C ASP A 501 21.84 -19.97 15.49
N ALA A 502 21.11 -19.77 14.36
CA ALA A 502 21.04 -18.49 13.65
C ALA A 502 20.38 -17.38 14.46
N ILE A 503 19.31 -17.71 15.21
CA ILE A 503 18.66 -16.78 16.13
C ILE A 503 19.63 -16.33 17.22
N ASP A 504 20.30 -17.28 17.87
CA ASP A 504 21.27 -16.99 18.93
C ASP A 504 22.41 -16.10 18.42
N LYS A 505 22.99 -16.45 17.27
CA LYS A 505 24.04 -15.65 16.61
C LYS A 505 23.58 -14.26 16.21
N GLY A 506 22.32 -14.09 15.77
CA GLY A 506 21.76 -12.78 15.44
C GLY A 506 21.68 -11.86 16.65
N VAL A 507 21.43 -12.41 17.84
CA VAL A 507 21.48 -11.68 19.10
C VAL A 507 22.92 -11.38 19.55
N GLU A 508 23.81 -12.37 19.48
CA GLU A 508 25.18 -12.27 19.98
C GLU A 508 26.07 -11.35 19.15
N CYS A 509 26.00 -11.46 17.82
CA CYS A 509 26.97 -10.89 16.89
C CYS A 509 26.65 -9.46 16.41
N VAL A 510 25.52 -8.88 16.81
CA VAL A 510 25.22 -7.48 16.48
C VAL A 510 26.18 -6.56 17.24
N ARG A 511 26.85 -5.65 16.50
CA ARG A 511 27.92 -4.77 16.99
C ARG A 511 27.49 -3.32 16.88
N GLU A 512 27.67 -2.56 17.96
CA GLU A 512 27.54 -1.10 17.96
C GLU A 512 28.78 -0.45 17.34
N VAL A 513 28.57 0.52 16.47
CA VAL A 513 29.64 1.31 15.85
C VAL A 513 29.70 2.68 16.53
N LYS A 514 30.87 3.03 17.03
CA LYS A 514 31.09 4.37 17.60
C LYS A 514 31.18 5.39 16.47
N VAL A 515 30.16 6.21 16.32
CA VAL A 515 30.09 7.27 15.30
C VAL A 515 31.13 8.35 15.61
N PRO A 516 32.11 8.60 14.70
CA PRO A 516 33.12 9.65 14.93
C PRO A 516 32.51 11.06 14.79
N ASP A 517 32.94 12.00 15.64
CA ASP A 517 32.54 13.40 15.50
C ASP A 517 32.95 14.03 14.16
N SER A 518 34.00 13.52 13.53
CA SER A 518 34.45 13.95 12.21
C SER A 518 33.38 13.78 11.13
N TRP A 519 32.42 12.84 11.31
CA TRP A 519 31.36 12.60 10.35
C TRP A 519 30.40 13.79 10.19
N LYS A 520 30.28 14.68 11.18
CA LYS A 520 29.51 15.91 11.06
C LYS A 520 30.02 16.83 9.94
N ASN A 521 31.29 16.71 9.61
CA ASN A 521 31.95 17.49 8.55
C ASN A 521 32.21 16.67 7.28
N ALA A 522 31.68 15.45 7.18
CA ALA A 522 31.86 14.60 6.01
C ALA A 522 31.29 15.27 4.76
N THR A 523 32.06 15.24 3.68
CA THR A 523 31.69 15.84 2.39
C THR A 523 31.37 14.78 1.36
N GLY A 524 30.69 15.18 0.29
CA GLY A 524 30.28 14.30 -0.77
C GLY A 524 28.92 13.66 -0.52
N LYS A 525 28.34 13.20 -1.59
CA LYS A 525 27.11 12.39 -1.64
C LYS A 525 27.29 11.35 -2.73
N PHE A 526 26.55 10.27 -2.64
CA PHE A 526 26.50 9.33 -3.74
C PHE A 526 25.75 9.96 -4.92
N GLU A 527 26.37 9.93 -6.09
CA GLU A 527 25.74 10.33 -7.35
C GLU A 527 25.72 9.13 -8.28
N HIS A 528 24.55 8.85 -8.85
CA HIS A 528 24.44 7.83 -9.88
C HIS A 528 25.21 8.29 -11.11
N PRO A 529 26.03 7.41 -11.72
CA PRO A 529 26.71 7.71 -12.97
C PRO A 529 25.69 8.13 -14.04
N LYS A 530 25.94 9.25 -14.67
CA LYS A 530 25.08 9.73 -15.77
C LYS A 530 25.35 8.91 -17.02
N ALA A 531 24.30 8.69 -17.81
CA ALA A 531 24.41 8.14 -19.14
C ALA A 531 25.01 9.19 -20.08
N GLU A 532 25.90 8.72 -20.96
CA GLU A 532 26.52 9.49 -22.04
C GLU A 532 26.32 8.74 -23.36
N GLY A 533 26.27 9.44 -24.48
CA GLY A 533 26.10 8.85 -25.81
C GLY A 533 25.61 9.83 -26.86
N ASN A 534 25.53 9.34 -28.09
CA ASN A 534 25.11 10.15 -29.24
C ASN A 534 23.59 10.27 -29.39
N ASP A 535 22.82 9.34 -28.82
CA ASP A 535 21.37 9.40 -28.81
C ASP A 535 20.93 10.30 -27.65
N LYS A 536 20.64 11.57 -27.98
CA LYS A 536 20.27 12.58 -27.00
C LYS A 536 18.93 12.25 -26.30
N GLU A 537 17.97 11.70 -27.03
CA GLU A 537 16.66 11.36 -26.47
C GLU A 537 16.78 10.25 -25.43
N LEU A 538 17.55 9.20 -25.74
CA LEU A 538 17.83 8.11 -24.80
C LEU A 538 18.58 8.62 -23.58
N VAL A 539 19.63 9.43 -23.78
CA VAL A 539 20.46 9.98 -22.69
C VAL A 539 19.62 10.86 -21.77
N ASP A 540 18.77 11.73 -22.31
CA ASP A 540 17.88 12.59 -21.52
C ASP A 540 16.86 11.75 -20.72
N TYR A 541 16.23 10.76 -21.33
CA TYR A 541 15.31 9.86 -20.66
C TYR A 541 15.98 9.11 -19.52
N VAL A 542 17.17 8.54 -19.77
CA VAL A 542 17.90 7.79 -18.76
C VAL A 542 18.28 8.68 -17.57
N ASN A 543 18.84 9.85 -17.83
CA ASN A 543 19.32 10.75 -16.78
C ASN A 543 18.20 11.39 -15.97
N ASN A 544 17.09 11.78 -16.63
CA ASN A 544 16.05 12.58 -16.02
C ASN A 544 14.87 11.74 -15.50
N ILE A 545 14.68 10.51 -15.98
CA ILE A 545 13.57 9.64 -15.57
C ILE A 545 14.07 8.31 -15.01
N LEU A 546 14.82 7.51 -15.80
CA LEU A 546 15.18 6.14 -15.43
C LEU A 546 16.07 6.08 -14.18
N ILE A 547 17.11 6.91 -14.09
CA ILE A 547 18.00 6.97 -12.92
C ILE A 547 17.23 7.39 -11.66
N PRO A 548 16.45 8.50 -11.64
CA PRO A 548 15.62 8.83 -10.48
C PRO A 548 14.64 7.73 -10.07
N VAL A 549 13.98 7.08 -11.03
CA VAL A 549 13.04 5.97 -10.76
C VAL A 549 13.77 4.79 -10.13
N ASN A 550 14.91 4.38 -10.69
CA ASN A 550 15.71 3.28 -10.14
C ASN A 550 16.31 3.60 -8.76
N ALA A 551 16.53 4.88 -8.44
CA ALA A 551 16.95 5.36 -7.12
C ALA A 551 15.80 5.49 -6.10
N GLN A 552 14.58 5.05 -6.43
CA GLN A 552 13.36 5.23 -5.61
C GLN A 552 13.04 6.72 -5.34
N LYS A 553 13.36 7.61 -6.30
CA LYS A 553 13.11 9.07 -6.25
C LYS A 553 12.06 9.50 -7.27
N GLY A 554 11.34 8.57 -7.88
CA GLY A 554 10.29 8.85 -8.86
C GLY A 554 9.18 9.76 -8.31
N ASP A 555 8.92 9.72 -7.01
CA ASP A 555 7.94 10.60 -6.35
C ASP A 555 8.26 12.11 -6.49
N LYS A 556 9.52 12.47 -6.75
CA LYS A 556 9.98 13.85 -6.91
C LYS A 556 9.87 14.34 -8.37
N LEU A 557 9.54 13.47 -9.31
CA LEU A 557 9.41 13.85 -10.70
C LEU A 557 8.11 14.64 -10.91
N PRO A 558 8.18 15.82 -11.54
CA PRO A 558 6.99 16.59 -11.90
C PRO A 558 6.26 15.94 -13.09
N VAL A 559 5.01 16.34 -13.32
CA VAL A 559 4.20 15.84 -14.45
C VAL A 559 4.86 16.17 -15.79
N SER A 560 5.50 17.33 -15.92
CA SER A 560 6.23 17.73 -17.13
C SER A 560 7.36 16.78 -17.55
N ALA A 561 7.92 15.99 -16.61
CA ALA A 561 8.92 14.98 -16.94
C ALA A 561 8.41 13.93 -17.95
N PHE A 562 7.09 13.77 -18.05
CA PHE A 562 6.41 12.83 -18.95
C PHE A 562 5.78 13.50 -20.17
N SER A 563 5.99 14.82 -20.39
CA SER A 563 5.52 15.53 -21.57
C SER A 563 6.19 14.98 -22.82
N GLY A 564 5.40 14.76 -23.88
CA GLY A 564 5.81 14.09 -25.11
C GLY A 564 5.84 12.56 -25.00
N ARG A 565 5.37 11.99 -23.87
CA ARG A 565 5.30 10.55 -23.60
C ARG A 565 3.96 10.16 -22.96
N GLU A 566 2.93 10.92 -23.24
CA GLU A 566 1.58 10.76 -22.68
C GLU A 566 0.93 9.45 -23.11
N ASP A 567 1.39 8.89 -24.22
CA ASP A 567 0.98 7.59 -24.78
C ASP A 567 1.72 6.39 -24.15
N GLY A 568 2.67 6.63 -23.24
CA GLY A 568 3.47 5.59 -22.56
C GLY A 568 4.71 5.16 -23.34
N THR A 569 5.09 5.84 -24.41
CA THR A 569 6.33 5.54 -25.14
C THR A 569 7.57 5.94 -24.35
N PHE A 570 8.67 5.23 -24.58
CA PHE A 570 10.01 5.55 -24.08
C PHE A 570 11.08 5.07 -25.10
N PRO A 571 12.30 5.64 -25.07
CA PRO A 571 13.33 5.32 -26.05
C PRO A 571 13.76 3.86 -26.02
N LEU A 572 14.04 3.31 -27.19
CA LEU A 572 14.68 1.99 -27.30
C LEU A 572 16.07 2.01 -26.71
N GLY A 573 16.55 0.85 -26.22
CA GLY A 573 17.89 0.73 -25.67
C GLY A 573 18.03 1.13 -24.19
N SER A 574 16.98 1.65 -23.54
CA SER A 574 17.00 2.05 -22.13
C SER A 574 17.39 0.90 -21.17
N ALA A 575 17.10 -0.36 -21.53
CA ALA A 575 17.46 -1.54 -20.75
C ALA A 575 18.99 -1.69 -20.53
N ALA A 576 19.82 -1.15 -21.42
CA ALA A 576 21.28 -1.16 -21.25
C ALA A 576 21.76 -0.38 -20.01
N TYR A 577 20.96 0.58 -19.55
CA TYR A 577 21.23 1.41 -18.38
C TYR A 577 20.59 0.89 -17.09
N GLU A 578 19.84 -0.20 -17.17
CA GLU A 578 19.18 -0.81 -16.04
C GLU A 578 20.04 -1.93 -15.44
N LYS A 579 21.06 -1.55 -14.66
CA LYS A 579 21.99 -2.49 -14.02
C LYS A 579 21.54 -2.80 -12.60
N ARG A 580 20.78 -3.88 -12.41
CA ARG A 580 20.27 -4.28 -11.09
C ARG A 580 21.24 -5.09 -10.26
N GLY A 581 22.25 -5.72 -10.87
CA GLY A 581 23.26 -6.54 -10.17
C GLY A 581 22.66 -7.80 -9.53
N ILE A 582 21.75 -8.47 -10.21
CA ILE A 582 21.02 -9.64 -9.70
C ILE A 582 21.93 -10.86 -9.57
N ALA A 583 22.81 -11.08 -10.57
CA ALA A 583 23.73 -12.19 -10.60
C ALA A 583 25.09 -11.79 -10.04
N VAL A 584 25.62 -12.60 -9.11
CA VAL A 584 26.96 -12.44 -8.57
C VAL A 584 27.98 -12.97 -9.59
N ASP A 585 27.69 -14.13 -10.18
CA ASP A 585 28.50 -14.77 -11.21
C ASP A 585 27.71 -14.76 -12.51
N VAL A 586 28.37 -14.36 -13.60
CA VAL A 586 27.78 -14.34 -14.95
C VAL A 586 28.58 -15.22 -15.89
N PRO A 587 27.94 -15.91 -16.86
CA PRO A 587 28.66 -16.68 -17.86
C PRO A 587 29.54 -15.76 -18.72
N CYS A 588 30.74 -16.18 -18.95
CA CYS A 588 31.69 -15.51 -19.85
C CYS A 588 31.91 -16.37 -21.10
N TRP A 589 31.59 -15.82 -22.27
CA TRP A 589 31.88 -16.48 -23.52
C TRP A 589 33.38 -16.39 -23.83
N LYS A 590 33.98 -17.54 -24.18
CA LYS A 590 35.38 -17.65 -24.55
C LYS A 590 35.52 -17.88 -26.05
N PRO A 591 35.96 -16.84 -26.82
CA PRO A 591 36.04 -16.94 -28.28
C PRO A 591 36.93 -18.11 -28.75
N GLU A 592 38.01 -18.36 -28.02
CA GLU A 592 39.00 -19.42 -28.34
C GLU A 592 38.43 -20.84 -28.26
N ASN A 593 37.33 -21.01 -27.55
CA ASN A 593 36.65 -22.29 -27.41
C ASN A 593 35.37 -22.37 -28.29
N CYS A 594 35.05 -21.32 -29.03
CA CYS A 594 33.85 -21.23 -29.81
C CYS A 594 34.00 -21.87 -31.19
N ILE A 595 33.17 -22.86 -31.49
CA ILE A 595 33.13 -23.52 -32.81
C ILE A 595 32.05 -22.93 -33.72
N GLN A 596 31.42 -21.84 -33.33
CA GLN A 596 30.34 -21.13 -34.07
C GLN A 596 29.10 -21.99 -34.39
N CYS A 597 28.78 -22.99 -33.57
CA CYS A 597 27.64 -23.88 -33.78
C CYS A 597 26.29 -23.25 -33.50
N ASN A 598 26.23 -22.08 -32.86
CA ASN A 598 25.02 -21.32 -32.49
C ASN A 598 24.09 -22.04 -31.51
N PHE A 599 24.44 -23.18 -30.92
CA PHE A 599 23.59 -23.86 -29.94
C PHE A 599 23.23 -23.00 -28.74
N CYS A 600 24.18 -22.21 -28.21
CA CYS A 600 23.94 -21.30 -27.10
C CYS A 600 22.88 -20.23 -27.43
N SER A 601 22.85 -19.74 -28.65
CA SER A 601 21.83 -18.81 -29.14
C SER A 601 20.46 -19.50 -29.33
N TYR A 602 20.51 -20.73 -29.87
CA TYR A 602 19.29 -21.51 -30.11
C TYR A 602 18.60 -21.92 -28.81
N ASP A 603 19.36 -22.35 -27.80
CA ASP A 603 18.84 -22.81 -26.51
C ASP A 603 18.51 -21.68 -25.54
N CYS A 604 18.91 -20.43 -25.82
CA CYS A 604 18.67 -19.33 -24.91
C CYS A 604 17.18 -18.97 -24.83
N PRO A 605 16.47 -19.23 -23.71
CA PRO A 605 15.03 -19.00 -23.59
C PRO A 605 14.64 -17.53 -23.63
N HIS A 606 15.63 -16.62 -23.41
CA HIS A 606 15.42 -15.18 -23.38
C HIS A 606 16.00 -14.46 -24.61
N ALA A 607 16.57 -15.19 -25.57
CA ALA A 607 17.20 -14.65 -26.78
C ALA A 607 18.26 -13.55 -26.48
N VAL A 608 18.99 -13.68 -25.36
CA VAL A 608 20.07 -12.73 -25.00
C VAL A 608 21.39 -13.02 -25.70
N ILE A 609 21.59 -14.28 -26.13
CA ILE A 609 22.77 -14.68 -26.91
C ILE A 609 22.35 -14.60 -28.37
N ARG A 610 23.02 -13.72 -29.13
CA ARG A 610 22.68 -13.45 -30.53
C ARG A 610 23.93 -13.52 -31.40
N PRO A 611 23.94 -14.31 -32.50
CA PRO A 611 25.01 -14.27 -33.49
C PRO A 611 24.79 -13.07 -34.41
N PHE A 612 25.89 -12.45 -34.79
CA PHE A 612 25.95 -11.39 -35.79
C PHE A 612 26.98 -11.76 -36.86
N LEU A 613 26.67 -11.37 -38.11
CA LEU A 613 27.66 -11.33 -39.16
C LEU A 613 28.35 -9.99 -39.10
N LEU A 614 29.68 -10.01 -39.06
CA LEU A 614 30.49 -8.80 -39.09
C LEU A 614 31.12 -8.66 -40.49
N THR A 615 31.33 -7.45 -40.91
CA THR A 615 32.17 -7.15 -42.09
C THR A 615 33.64 -7.33 -41.76
N GLU A 616 34.53 -7.33 -42.77
CA GLU A 616 35.96 -7.41 -42.54
C GLU A 616 36.52 -6.20 -41.77
N GLU A 617 35.81 -5.07 -41.80
CA GLU A 617 36.18 -3.82 -41.10
C GLU A 617 35.67 -3.77 -39.66
N GLU A 618 34.64 -4.51 -39.31
CA GLU A 618 34.06 -4.65 -37.96
C GLU A 618 34.74 -5.81 -37.19
#